data_523ca594de64eeada2ab7968645342dc
#
_entry.id   523ca594de64eeada2ab7968645342dc
#
_cell.length_a   1.000
_cell.length_b   1.000
_cell.length_c   1.000
_cell.angle_alpha   90.00
_cell.angle_beta   90.00
_cell.angle_gamma   90.00
#
_symmetry.space_group_name_H-M   'P 1'
#
loop_
_entity.id
_entity.type
_entity.pdbx_description
1 polymer ?
#
loop_
_entity_poly.entity_id
_entity_poly.type
_entity_poly.pdbx_seq_one_letter_code
_entity_poly.pdbx_strand_id
1 'polypeptide(L)'
;MKTISYLSILILFAMQSHAQSENKVDLTLEFEATEFDGGSILFALFNSEDSHMENNYKEASSTFKDGKAKIVVESLPEGFYSFSYFHDVNSNGELDKNMVGIPKEPYGFSNGQKGNFGPPDFQESKIEIKADTVIQLKIK
;
A
#
# COMPACT_ATOMS: atom_id res chain seq x y z
N MET A 1 28.95 -21.77 67.96
CA MET A 1 27.76 -21.48 67.17
C MET A 1 28.19 -20.65 65.98
N LYS A 2 28.17 -21.20 64.78
CA LYS A 2 28.59 -20.55 63.56
C LYS A 2 27.32 -20.07 62.82
N THR A 3 27.09 -18.79 62.75
CA THR A 3 25.99 -18.18 61.96
C THR A 3 26.45 -18.06 60.53
N ILE A 4 25.82 -18.80 59.66
CA ILE A 4 26.04 -18.75 58.20
C ILE A 4 25.13 -17.62 57.66
N SER A 5 25.75 -16.53 57.24
CA SER A 5 25.05 -15.42 56.56
C SER A 5 24.86 -15.78 55.10
N TYR A 6 23.62 -16.01 54.68
CA TYR A 6 23.25 -16.18 53.25
C TYR A 6 23.14 -14.80 52.59
N LEU A 7 24.15 -14.47 51.78
CA LEU A 7 24.12 -13.29 50.92
C LEU A 7 23.31 -13.62 49.69
N SER A 8 22.04 -13.21 49.69
CA SER A 8 21.17 -13.36 48.51
C SER A 8 21.59 -12.37 47.42
N ILE A 9 22.27 -12.85 46.40
CA ILE A 9 22.58 -12.08 45.17
C ILE A 9 21.30 -12.02 44.35
N LEU A 10 20.61 -10.90 44.40
CA LEU A 10 19.48 -10.60 43.53
C LEU A 10 20.02 -10.17 42.14
N ILE A 11 20.07 -11.09 41.22
CA ILE A 11 20.43 -10.81 39.80
C ILE A 11 19.22 -10.14 39.18
N LEU A 12 19.26 -8.81 39.10
CA LEU A 12 18.29 -8.05 38.31
C LEU A 12 18.58 -8.22 36.85
N PHE A 13 17.87 -9.14 36.20
CA PHE A 13 17.91 -9.29 34.75
C PHE A 13 17.14 -8.10 34.16
N ALA A 14 17.84 -7.02 33.83
CA ALA A 14 17.28 -5.93 33.07
C ALA A 14 17.00 -6.45 31.66
N MET A 15 15.74 -6.83 31.39
CA MET A 15 15.26 -7.02 30.03
C MET A 15 15.30 -5.66 29.32
N GLN A 16 16.38 -5.41 28.60
CA GLN A 16 16.41 -4.35 27.62
C GLN A 16 15.50 -4.78 26.48
N SER A 17 14.25 -4.37 26.54
CA SER A 17 13.39 -4.37 25.34
C SER A 17 14.02 -3.39 24.36
N HIS A 18 14.75 -3.94 23.40
CA HIS A 18 15.09 -3.20 22.18
C HIS A 18 13.75 -2.94 21.47
N ALA A 19 13.20 -1.76 21.67
CA ALA A 19 12.19 -1.24 20.78
C ALA A 19 12.91 -1.10 19.41
N GLN A 20 12.70 -2.08 18.54
CA GLN A 20 13.15 -2.03 17.17
C GLN A 20 12.36 -0.86 16.56
N SER A 21 13.03 0.27 16.35
CA SER A 21 12.45 1.39 15.60
C SER A 21 12.20 0.85 14.19
N GLU A 22 10.94 0.49 13.91
CA GLU A 22 10.57 0.17 12.54
C GLU A 22 10.85 1.41 11.68
N ASN A 23 11.74 1.26 10.72
CA ASN A 23 11.96 2.30 9.74
C ASN A 23 10.64 2.57 9.02
N LYS A 24 10.24 3.83 8.97
CA LYS A 24 9.06 4.27 8.24
C LYS A 24 9.51 4.92 6.95
N VAL A 25 8.83 4.60 5.88
CA VAL A 25 9.11 5.07 4.52
C VAL A 25 7.84 5.60 3.86
N ASP A 26 7.99 6.46 2.88
CA ASP A 26 6.87 7.03 2.15
C ASP A 26 6.78 6.43 0.73
N LEU A 27 5.56 6.07 0.34
CA LEU A 27 5.26 5.67 -1.02
C LEU A 27 4.53 6.81 -1.74
N THR A 28 5.16 7.35 -2.76
CA THR A 28 4.56 8.34 -3.65
C THR A 28 4.17 7.71 -4.98
N LEU A 29 2.93 7.94 -5.40
CA LEU A 29 2.43 7.55 -6.71
C LEU A 29 2.10 8.81 -7.50
N GLU A 30 2.68 8.92 -8.68
CA GLU A 30 2.44 10.01 -9.63
C GLU A 30 1.72 9.48 -10.85
N PHE A 31 0.50 9.94 -11.06
CA PHE A 31 -0.36 9.53 -12.16
C PHE A 31 -0.38 10.60 -13.24
N GLU A 32 -0.23 10.18 -14.50
CA GLU A 32 -0.37 11.02 -15.67
C GLU A 32 -1.43 10.41 -16.61
N ALA A 33 -2.53 11.14 -16.83
CA ALA A 33 -3.58 10.78 -17.76
C ALA A 33 -3.41 11.59 -19.05
N THR A 34 -3.34 10.91 -20.21
CA THR A 34 -3.14 11.56 -21.50
C THR A 34 -4.44 11.77 -22.27
N GLU A 35 -5.47 11.00 -21.96
CA GLU A 35 -6.74 11.00 -22.70
C GLU A 35 -7.92 11.55 -21.88
N PHE A 36 -7.74 11.71 -20.56
CA PHE A 36 -8.78 12.16 -19.64
C PHE A 36 -8.29 13.35 -18.85
N ASP A 37 -9.10 14.39 -18.79
CA ASP A 37 -8.90 15.52 -17.90
C ASP A 37 -10.04 15.56 -16.87
N GLY A 38 -9.69 15.59 -15.59
CA GLY A 38 -10.66 15.53 -14.50
C GLY A 38 -10.90 14.14 -13.94
N GLY A 39 -11.93 13.99 -13.12
CA GLY A 39 -12.15 12.80 -12.30
C GLY A 39 -11.14 12.66 -11.16
N SER A 40 -11.11 11.49 -10.56
CA SER A 40 -10.22 11.19 -9.43
C SER A 40 -9.57 9.84 -9.57
N ILE A 41 -8.34 9.71 -9.10
CA ILE A 41 -7.72 8.42 -8.89
C ILE A 41 -8.12 7.90 -7.51
N LEU A 42 -8.64 6.68 -7.44
CA LEU A 42 -8.89 5.96 -6.20
C LEU A 42 -7.86 4.84 -6.10
N PHE A 43 -7.30 4.70 -4.91
CA PHE A 43 -6.15 3.84 -4.64
C PHE A 43 -6.37 3.04 -3.37
N ALA A 44 -6.00 1.76 -3.41
CA ALA A 44 -5.98 0.86 -2.28
C ALA A 44 -4.65 0.14 -2.18
N LEU A 45 -4.08 0.10 -0.96
CA LEU A 45 -2.85 -0.58 -0.62
C LEU A 45 -3.14 -1.82 0.22
N PHE A 46 -2.45 -2.90 -0.04
CA PHE A 46 -2.54 -4.18 0.68
C PHE A 46 -1.16 -4.58 1.19
N ASN A 47 -1.09 -5.14 2.38
CA ASN A 47 0.15 -5.54 3.03
C ASN A 47 0.28 -7.05 3.29
N SER A 48 -0.68 -7.83 2.84
CA SER A 48 -0.66 -9.29 2.98
C SER A 48 -1.51 -9.98 1.92
N GLU A 49 -1.24 -11.24 1.69
CA GLU A 49 -2.01 -12.09 0.79
C GLU A 49 -3.46 -12.29 1.27
N ASP A 50 -3.63 -12.49 2.58
CA ASP A 50 -4.95 -12.71 3.18
C ASP A 50 -5.89 -11.49 3.08
N SER A 51 -5.32 -10.29 3.02
CA SER A 51 -6.09 -9.04 2.90
C SER A 51 -6.21 -8.54 1.46
N HIS A 52 -5.48 -9.15 0.53
CA HIS A 52 -5.39 -8.68 -0.85
C HIS A 52 -6.76 -8.63 -1.53
N MET A 53 -7.11 -7.44 -2.05
CA MET A 53 -8.39 -7.14 -2.71
C MET A 53 -9.66 -7.30 -1.85
N GLU A 54 -9.52 -7.63 -0.57
CA GLU A 54 -10.65 -7.78 0.35
C GLU A 54 -10.68 -6.72 1.45
N ASN A 55 -9.52 -6.48 2.08
CA ASN A 55 -9.39 -5.53 3.18
C ASN A 55 -8.23 -4.58 2.93
N ASN A 56 -8.52 -3.33 2.62
CA ASN A 56 -7.51 -2.33 2.34
C ASN A 56 -6.70 -2.01 3.59
N TYR A 57 -5.39 -2.10 3.48
CA TYR A 57 -4.47 -1.65 4.53
C TYR A 57 -4.46 -0.12 4.63
N LYS A 58 -4.43 0.55 3.50
CA LYS A 58 -4.62 2.00 3.37
C LYS A 58 -5.38 2.33 2.09
N GLU A 59 -6.11 3.42 2.13
CA GLU A 59 -6.84 3.99 0.99
C GLU A 59 -6.44 5.45 0.82
N ALA A 60 -6.48 5.92 -0.40
CA ALA A 60 -6.30 7.31 -0.73
C ALA A 60 -6.97 7.67 -2.05
N SER A 61 -7.24 8.94 -2.25
CA SER A 61 -7.73 9.46 -3.52
C SER A 61 -7.08 10.82 -3.83
N SER A 62 -7.02 11.14 -5.12
CA SER A 62 -6.52 12.43 -5.57
C SER A 62 -7.22 12.82 -6.87
N THR A 63 -7.67 14.05 -6.97
CA THR A 63 -8.31 14.57 -8.17
C THR A 63 -7.26 14.91 -9.23
N PHE A 64 -7.56 14.57 -10.48
CA PHE A 64 -6.74 15.00 -11.61
C PHE A 64 -6.84 16.50 -11.85
N LYS A 65 -5.69 17.11 -12.03
CA LYS A 65 -5.55 18.50 -12.44
C LYS A 65 -4.48 18.62 -13.51
N ASP A 66 -4.84 19.19 -14.64
CA ASP A 66 -3.94 19.30 -15.80
C ASP A 66 -3.36 17.92 -16.21
N GLY A 67 -4.20 16.89 -16.20
CA GLY A 67 -3.81 15.51 -16.53
C GLY A 67 -2.91 14.81 -15.51
N LYS A 68 -2.74 15.35 -14.31
CA LYS A 68 -1.87 14.79 -13.27
C LYS A 68 -2.58 14.64 -11.93
N ALA A 69 -2.26 13.55 -11.22
CA ALA A 69 -2.68 13.33 -9.85
C ALA A 69 -1.52 12.73 -9.05
N LYS A 70 -1.51 12.98 -7.74
CA LYS A 70 -0.45 12.48 -6.85
C LYS A 70 -1.06 11.97 -5.56
N ILE A 71 -0.61 10.79 -5.14
CA ILE A 71 -0.93 10.19 -3.84
C ILE A 71 0.37 9.97 -3.08
N VAL A 72 0.38 10.32 -1.80
CA VAL A 72 1.48 10.02 -0.87
C VAL A 72 0.92 9.18 0.27
N VAL A 73 1.47 7.99 0.44
CA VAL A 73 1.16 7.11 1.57
C VAL A 73 2.33 7.18 2.53
N GLU A 74 2.15 7.93 3.60
CA GLU A 74 3.20 8.23 4.57
C GLU A 74 3.35 7.14 5.63
N SER A 75 4.57 7.05 6.18
CA SER A 75 4.89 6.25 7.38
C SER A 75 4.55 4.76 7.24
N LEU A 76 4.82 4.18 6.10
CA LEU A 76 4.73 2.73 5.89
C LEU A 76 5.90 2.01 6.57
N PRO A 77 5.69 0.90 7.29
CA PRO A 77 6.77 -0.02 7.59
C PRO A 77 7.46 -0.50 6.32
N GLU A 78 8.76 -0.76 6.38
CA GLU A 78 9.44 -1.48 5.31
C GLU A 78 8.78 -2.85 5.10
N GLY A 79 8.59 -3.28 3.86
CA GLY A 79 7.95 -4.57 3.59
C GLY A 79 7.46 -4.76 2.16
N PHE A 80 6.67 -5.80 2.00
CA PHE A 80 6.01 -6.13 0.73
C PHE A 80 4.58 -5.60 0.73
N TYR A 81 4.23 -4.96 -0.37
CA TYR A 81 2.91 -4.37 -0.59
C TYR A 81 2.44 -4.67 -2.00
N SER A 82 1.15 -4.72 -2.17
CA SER A 82 0.52 -4.59 -3.49
C SER A 82 -0.47 -3.44 -3.46
N PHE A 83 -0.80 -2.90 -4.61
CA PHE A 83 -1.83 -1.88 -4.72
C PHE A 83 -2.67 -2.07 -5.98
N SER A 84 -3.87 -1.54 -5.90
CA SER A 84 -4.76 -1.33 -7.03
C SER A 84 -5.19 0.12 -7.11
N TYR A 85 -5.53 0.56 -8.31
CA TYR A 85 -6.07 1.89 -8.55
C TYR A 85 -7.03 1.87 -9.74
N PHE A 86 -7.93 2.84 -9.77
CA PHE A 86 -8.71 3.15 -10.95
C PHE A 86 -8.94 4.65 -11.07
N HIS A 87 -9.15 5.10 -12.30
CA HIS A 87 -9.49 6.49 -12.61
C HIS A 87 -11.01 6.61 -12.70
N ASP A 88 -11.62 7.07 -11.64
CA ASP A 88 -13.05 7.41 -11.56
C ASP A 88 -13.30 8.70 -12.37
N VAL A 89 -13.62 8.52 -13.64
CA VAL A 89 -13.78 9.63 -14.60
C VAL A 89 -15.02 10.44 -14.33
N ASN A 90 -16.09 9.80 -13.88
CA ASN A 90 -17.39 10.42 -13.61
C ASN A 90 -17.61 10.83 -12.14
N SER A 91 -16.64 10.54 -11.27
CA SER A 91 -16.65 10.89 -9.84
C SER A 91 -17.82 10.27 -9.07
N ASN A 92 -18.20 9.02 -9.41
CA ASN A 92 -19.23 8.28 -8.69
C ASN A 92 -18.69 7.43 -7.53
N GLY A 93 -17.38 7.29 -7.40
CA GLY A 93 -16.71 6.54 -6.34
C GLY A 93 -16.65 5.03 -6.57
N GLU A 94 -17.07 4.55 -7.73
CA GLU A 94 -17.14 3.13 -8.07
C GLU A 94 -16.46 2.86 -9.41
N LEU A 95 -15.81 1.70 -9.54
CA LEU A 95 -15.27 1.26 -10.83
C LEU A 95 -16.41 0.83 -11.74
N ASP A 96 -16.74 1.63 -12.73
CA ASP A 96 -17.79 1.35 -13.70
C ASP A 96 -17.44 0.12 -14.56
N LYS A 97 -18.43 -0.77 -14.70
CA LYS A 97 -18.30 -2.00 -15.47
C LYS A 97 -19.42 -2.10 -16.50
N ASN A 98 -19.17 -2.84 -17.57
CA ASN A 98 -20.19 -3.20 -18.52
C ASN A 98 -21.07 -4.37 -18.04
N MET A 99 -22.05 -4.76 -18.81
CA MET A 99 -23.01 -5.84 -18.45
C MET A 99 -22.36 -7.21 -18.20
N VAL A 100 -21.13 -7.43 -18.70
CA VAL A 100 -20.38 -8.68 -18.51
C VAL A 100 -19.26 -8.54 -17.46
N GLY A 101 -19.24 -7.43 -16.71
CA GLY A 101 -18.32 -7.21 -15.60
C GLY A 101 -16.94 -6.68 -15.99
N ILE A 102 -16.73 -6.26 -17.23
CA ILE A 102 -15.46 -5.68 -17.69
C ILE A 102 -15.44 -4.20 -17.31
N PRO A 103 -14.37 -3.73 -16.65
CA PRO A 103 -14.20 -2.30 -16.34
C PRO A 103 -14.26 -1.42 -17.59
N LYS A 104 -14.97 -0.31 -17.47
CA LYS A 104 -15.05 0.74 -18.50
C LYS A 104 -14.05 1.86 -18.26
N GLU A 105 -13.64 2.04 -16.99
CA GLU A 105 -12.70 3.05 -16.59
C GLU A 105 -11.29 2.50 -16.51
N PRO A 106 -10.27 3.34 -16.72
CA PRO A 106 -8.87 2.92 -16.58
C PRO A 106 -8.57 2.41 -15.16
N TYR A 107 -7.88 1.30 -15.07
CA TYR A 107 -7.47 0.71 -13.80
C TYR A 107 -6.11 0.04 -13.93
N GLY A 108 -5.49 -0.25 -12.81
CA GLY A 108 -4.22 -0.97 -12.78
C GLY A 108 -3.86 -1.49 -11.41
N PHE A 109 -2.77 -2.25 -11.42
CA PHE A 109 -2.20 -2.89 -10.24
C PHE A 109 -0.72 -2.60 -10.16
N SER A 110 -0.16 -2.78 -8.96
CA SER A 110 1.28 -2.69 -8.75
C SER A 110 2.03 -3.66 -9.67
N ASN A 111 3.29 -3.32 -9.95
CA ASN A 111 4.16 -4.12 -10.80
C ASN A 111 3.68 -4.27 -12.27
N GLY A 112 2.72 -3.43 -12.69
CA GLY A 112 2.18 -3.46 -14.07
C GLY A 112 1.44 -4.76 -14.43
N GLN A 113 1.08 -5.55 -13.44
CA GLN A 113 0.39 -6.82 -13.64
C GLN A 113 -1.04 -6.60 -14.15
N LYS A 114 -1.50 -7.54 -14.94
CA LYS A 114 -2.88 -7.63 -15.42
C LYS A 114 -3.39 -9.01 -15.05
N GLY A 115 -4.50 -9.07 -14.33
CA GLY A 115 -5.16 -10.34 -14.08
C GLY A 115 -5.77 -10.91 -15.37
N ASN A 116 -5.76 -12.23 -15.52
CA ASN A 116 -6.31 -12.88 -16.71
C ASN A 116 -7.85 -12.94 -16.69
N PHE A 117 -8.45 -13.20 -15.53
CA PHE A 117 -9.90 -13.26 -15.32
C PHE A 117 -10.33 -12.58 -14.00
N GLY A 118 -9.60 -11.57 -13.56
CA GLY A 118 -9.81 -10.87 -12.32
C GLY A 118 -8.53 -10.14 -11.91
N PRO A 119 -8.45 -9.60 -10.68
CA PRO A 119 -7.22 -9.02 -10.16
C PRO A 119 -6.08 -10.04 -10.13
N PRO A 120 -4.82 -9.62 -10.31
CA PRO A 120 -3.67 -10.50 -10.10
C PRO A 120 -3.54 -10.87 -8.63
N ASP A 121 -2.93 -12.00 -8.34
CA ASP A 121 -2.62 -12.43 -6.97
C ASP A 121 -1.62 -11.48 -6.29
N PHE A 122 -1.63 -11.48 -4.95
CA PHE A 122 -0.67 -10.68 -4.17
C PHE A 122 0.78 -10.99 -4.55
N GLN A 123 1.12 -12.26 -4.72
CA GLN A 123 2.48 -12.69 -5.07
C GLN A 123 2.94 -12.19 -6.44
N GLU A 124 2.00 -12.06 -7.39
CA GLU A 124 2.28 -11.56 -8.74
C GLU A 124 2.43 -10.02 -8.76
N SER A 125 1.66 -9.33 -7.93
CA SER A 125 1.59 -7.87 -7.91
C SER A 125 2.43 -7.19 -6.82
N LYS A 126 2.98 -7.94 -5.87
CA LYS A 126 3.74 -7.37 -4.76
C LYS A 126 5.00 -6.62 -5.20
N ILE A 127 5.26 -5.53 -4.52
CA ILE A 127 6.48 -4.73 -4.61
C ILE A 127 7.15 -4.66 -3.23
N GLU A 128 8.46 -4.59 -3.19
CA GLU A 128 9.22 -4.42 -1.96
C GLU A 128 9.55 -2.94 -1.76
N ILE A 129 9.17 -2.38 -0.59
CA ILE A 129 9.43 -0.99 -0.23
C ILE A 129 10.36 -0.98 0.98
N LYS A 130 11.61 -0.53 0.77
CA LYS A 130 12.69 -0.46 1.78
C LYS A 130 13.16 0.97 2.06
N ALA A 131 12.74 1.92 1.25
CA ALA A 131 13.08 3.33 1.35
C ALA A 131 11.95 4.14 0.71
N ASP A 132 11.99 5.46 0.88
CA ASP A 132 11.07 6.36 0.18
C ASP A 132 11.08 6.06 -1.31
N THR A 133 9.91 5.76 -1.83
CA THR A 133 9.73 5.23 -3.19
C THR A 133 8.76 6.09 -3.97
N VAL A 134 9.14 6.43 -5.22
CA VAL A 134 8.27 7.14 -6.16
C VAL A 134 7.98 6.24 -7.35
N ILE A 135 6.69 6.02 -7.64
CA ILE A 135 6.22 5.23 -8.78
C ILE A 135 5.45 6.13 -9.73
N GLN A 136 5.86 6.17 -10.99
CA GLN A 136 5.17 6.91 -12.04
C GLN A 136 4.27 5.97 -12.84
N LEU A 137 3.00 6.35 -13.00
CA LEU A 137 1.96 5.57 -13.61
C LEU A 137 1.26 6.36 -14.72
N LYS A 138 1.15 5.76 -15.90
CA LYS A 138 0.42 6.36 -17.03
C LYS A 138 -0.95 5.73 -17.15
N ILE A 139 -1.96 6.58 -17.13
CA ILE A 139 -3.36 6.22 -17.34
C ILE A 139 -3.67 6.37 -18.85
N LYS A 140 -4.18 5.30 -19.44
CA LYS A 140 -4.53 5.25 -20.88
C LYS A 140 -5.97 4.83 -21.04
#